data_2b30d4b076917ee985b67990cd5a7ec2
#
_entry.id   2b30d4b076917ee985b67990cd5a7ec2
#
_cell.length_a   1.000
_cell.length_b   1.000
_cell.length_c   1.000
_cell.angle_alpha   90.00
_cell.angle_beta   90.00
_cell.angle_gamma   90.00
#
_symmetry.space_group_name_H-M   'P 1'
#
loop_
_entity.id
_entity.type
_entity.pdbx_description
1 polymer ?
#
loop_
_entity_poly.entity_id
_entity_poly.type
_entity_poly.pdbx_seq_one_letter_code
_entity_poly.pdbx_strand_id
1 'polypeptide(L)'
;MFKEEWEENKMGKLFFRNDYGEGAHPVVLEKLIKTNLEHTCGYGLDDYSKQAADLIREKCGKPEAAVHMMVGGTSANMVSLSAFMRPYEAAIAAETGHINVHETGTVEGSGHKVCIAASKDGKVLPEGVRAVAAAHTDEHMVHPRVVYISQPTEIGTVYSLEELRALRVVCDELGLILYADGARLGSALTASEATATLRDMAELTDCFYIGGTKNGLYFGEALVIVNPALQKDFRFMIKNRGGMIAKGRLCGVMFLAALENDGYFEWARHANAMADIIRAGMEKGGVPQYIKTTTNQVFPVITREQEKMLAEKVEFEHWGDVDDTHVAIRFVTSWATTEEDARALAGVMEAL
;
A
#
# COMPACT_ATOMS: atom_id res chain seq x y z
N MET A 1 -4.32 -28.40 18.55
CA MET A 1 -3.44 -29.01 17.53
C MET A 1 -2.70 -27.96 16.74
N PHE A 2 -3.32 -26.99 16.03
CA PHE A 2 -2.58 -25.96 15.29
C PHE A 2 -1.86 -24.91 16.17
N LYS A 3 -2.28 -24.68 17.42
CA LYS A 3 -1.65 -23.68 18.30
C LYS A 3 -0.40 -24.20 18.99
N GLU A 4 -0.34 -25.47 19.31
CA GLU A 4 0.77 -26.10 20.04
C GLU A 4 1.98 -26.37 19.12
N GLU A 5 1.76 -26.73 17.83
CA GLU A 5 2.84 -26.87 16.83
C GLU A 5 3.46 -25.53 16.41
N TRP A 6 2.74 -24.41 16.65
CA TRP A 6 3.22 -23.06 16.31
C TRP A 6 4.24 -22.53 17.33
N GLU A 7 4.10 -22.90 18.62
CA GLU A 7 4.98 -22.45 19.69
C GLU A 7 6.35 -23.17 19.67
N GLU A 8 6.44 -24.39 19.15
CA GLU A 8 7.71 -25.13 19.01
C GLU A 8 8.62 -24.61 17.88
N ASN A 9 8.13 -23.83 16.93
CA ASN A 9 8.91 -23.29 15.81
C ASN A 9 9.56 -21.92 16.07
N LYS A 10 9.47 -21.36 17.29
CA LYS A 10 10.11 -20.08 17.68
C LYS A 10 11.59 -20.18 18.00
N MET A 11 12.39 -20.95 17.25
CA MET A 11 13.87 -20.91 17.33
C MET A 11 14.47 -20.07 16.19
N GLY A 12 13.76 -19.02 15.72
CA GLY A 12 14.21 -18.10 14.69
C GLY A 12 14.47 -16.69 15.22
N LYS A 13 15.08 -15.87 14.38
CA LYS A 13 15.21 -14.43 14.61
C LYS A 13 13.84 -13.77 14.67
N LEU A 14 13.71 -12.65 15.39
CA LEU A 14 12.53 -11.79 15.34
C LEU A 14 12.32 -11.30 13.90
N PHE A 15 11.11 -11.40 13.36
CA PHE A 15 10.83 -11.06 11.97
C PHE A 15 10.12 -9.71 11.85
N PHE A 16 10.83 -8.71 11.32
CA PHE A 16 10.33 -7.37 11.07
C PHE A 16 10.71 -6.84 9.68
N ARG A 17 10.96 -7.76 8.75
CA ARG A 17 11.45 -7.40 7.41
C ARG A 17 10.35 -6.82 6.51
N ASN A 18 9.15 -7.39 6.57
CA ASN A 18 8.02 -7.00 5.73
C ASN A 18 6.68 -7.39 6.37
N ASP A 19 5.57 -6.94 5.78
CA ASP A 19 4.19 -7.20 6.20
C ASP A 19 3.44 -8.17 5.26
N TYR A 20 4.18 -9.04 4.59
CA TYR A 20 3.66 -10.08 3.68
C TYR A 20 4.43 -11.41 3.80
N GLY A 21 5.12 -11.61 4.90
CA GLY A 21 5.85 -12.86 5.19
C GLY A 21 4.96 -13.97 5.72
N GLU A 22 3.83 -13.61 6.34
CA GLU A 22 2.86 -14.53 6.91
C GLU A 22 1.79 -14.95 5.88
N GLY A 23 0.94 -15.90 6.28
CA GLY A 23 -0.27 -16.27 5.54
C GLY A 23 -1.39 -15.25 5.71
N ALA A 24 -2.64 -15.68 5.57
CA ALA A 24 -3.78 -14.81 5.81
C ALA A 24 -4.23 -14.85 7.27
N HIS A 25 -4.91 -13.78 7.70
CA HIS A 25 -5.55 -13.70 9.00
C HIS A 25 -6.53 -14.89 9.20
N PRO A 26 -6.62 -15.51 10.40
CA PRO A 26 -7.46 -16.70 10.64
C PRO A 26 -8.90 -16.56 10.16
N VAL A 27 -9.53 -15.39 10.33
CA VAL A 27 -10.91 -15.12 9.86
C VAL A 27 -11.02 -15.29 8.34
N VAL A 28 -10.00 -14.86 7.59
CA VAL A 28 -9.95 -15.03 6.13
C VAL A 28 -9.83 -16.50 5.77
N LEU A 29 -8.91 -17.21 6.44
CA LEU A 29 -8.70 -18.64 6.21
C LEU A 29 -9.96 -19.47 6.51
N GLU A 30 -10.65 -19.18 7.62
CA GLU A 30 -11.91 -19.84 7.98
C GLU A 30 -12.97 -19.66 6.90
N LYS A 31 -13.13 -18.43 6.38
CA LYS A 31 -14.12 -18.14 5.32
C LYS A 31 -13.76 -18.85 4.01
N LEU A 32 -12.48 -18.93 3.65
CA LEU A 32 -12.00 -19.69 2.51
C LEU A 32 -12.30 -21.17 2.66
N ILE A 33 -12.05 -21.77 3.84
CA ILE A 33 -12.34 -23.18 4.12
C ILE A 33 -13.84 -23.46 4.02
N LYS A 34 -14.69 -22.63 4.65
CA LYS A 34 -16.15 -22.77 4.63
C LYS A 34 -16.74 -22.80 3.23
N THR A 35 -16.17 -22.00 2.33
CA THR A 35 -16.71 -21.83 0.97
C THR A 35 -15.98 -22.69 -0.08
N ASN A 36 -14.97 -23.48 0.31
CA ASN A 36 -14.04 -24.15 -0.61
C ASN A 36 -14.70 -25.09 -1.62
N LEU A 37 -15.78 -25.77 -1.25
CA LEU A 37 -16.46 -26.75 -2.13
C LEU A 37 -17.62 -26.16 -2.93
N GLU A 38 -17.90 -24.87 -2.80
CA GLU A 38 -18.96 -24.22 -3.53
C GLU A 38 -18.58 -23.98 -5.00
N HIS A 39 -19.53 -24.17 -5.88
CA HIS A 39 -19.39 -23.89 -7.32
C HIS A 39 -19.89 -22.47 -7.61
N THR A 40 -19.05 -21.65 -8.19
CA THR A 40 -19.32 -20.25 -8.51
C THR A 40 -18.87 -19.90 -9.94
N CYS A 41 -19.34 -18.80 -10.48
CA CYS A 41 -18.78 -18.22 -11.70
C CYS A 41 -17.30 -17.88 -11.50
N GLY A 42 -16.51 -18.01 -12.56
CA GLY A 42 -15.09 -17.65 -12.55
C GLY A 42 -14.86 -16.15 -12.79
N TYR A 43 -13.59 -15.77 -12.72
CA TYR A 43 -13.08 -14.45 -13.13
C TYR A 43 -13.66 -13.26 -12.37
N GLY A 44 -14.04 -13.47 -11.08
CA GLY A 44 -14.61 -12.42 -10.23
C GLY A 44 -16.04 -12.00 -10.61
N LEU A 45 -16.79 -12.89 -11.30
CA LEU A 45 -18.20 -12.71 -11.62
C LEU A 45 -19.13 -13.48 -10.67
N ASP A 46 -18.58 -13.93 -9.54
CA ASP A 46 -19.28 -14.66 -8.49
C ASP A 46 -19.92 -13.73 -7.47
N ASP A 47 -20.84 -14.28 -6.67
CA ASP A 47 -21.60 -13.51 -5.69
C ASP A 47 -20.73 -12.98 -4.55
N TYR A 48 -19.62 -13.66 -4.18
CA TYR A 48 -18.68 -13.17 -3.15
C TYR A 48 -17.95 -11.92 -3.62
N SER A 49 -17.45 -11.95 -4.86
CA SER A 49 -16.80 -10.78 -5.47
C SER A 49 -17.77 -9.61 -5.61
N LYS A 50 -19.04 -9.89 -5.95
CA LYS A 50 -20.08 -8.86 -6.00
C LYS A 50 -20.37 -8.28 -4.63
N GLN A 51 -20.59 -9.09 -3.59
CA GLN A 51 -20.86 -8.65 -2.23
C GLN A 51 -19.69 -7.83 -1.67
N ALA A 52 -18.44 -8.27 -1.88
CA ALA A 52 -17.25 -7.52 -1.49
C ALA A 52 -17.20 -6.14 -2.17
N ALA A 53 -17.50 -6.09 -3.48
CA ALA A 53 -17.55 -4.84 -4.23
C ALA A 53 -18.68 -3.91 -3.73
N ASP A 54 -19.85 -4.44 -3.44
CA ASP A 54 -20.98 -3.67 -2.91
C ASP A 54 -20.64 -3.08 -1.52
N LEU A 55 -20.02 -3.87 -0.65
CA LEU A 55 -19.57 -3.41 0.67
C LEU A 55 -18.49 -2.32 0.56
N ILE A 56 -17.56 -2.45 -0.38
CA ILE A 56 -16.55 -1.42 -0.64
C ILE A 56 -17.22 -0.12 -1.11
N ARG A 57 -18.18 -0.19 -2.05
CA ARG A 57 -18.94 0.99 -2.50
C ARG A 57 -19.66 1.68 -1.35
N GLU A 58 -20.30 0.92 -0.47
CA GLU A 58 -20.98 1.42 0.73
C GLU A 58 -20.01 2.14 1.67
N LYS A 59 -18.87 1.50 1.99
CA LYS A 59 -17.83 2.10 2.86
C LYS A 59 -17.23 3.36 2.26
N CYS A 60 -17.03 3.39 0.94
CA CYS A 60 -16.55 4.56 0.19
C CYS A 60 -17.63 5.65 0.00
N GLY A 61 -18.90 5.33 0.18
CA GLY A 61 -20.01 6.25 -0.14
C GLY A 61 -20.13 6.55 -1.64
N LYS A 62 -19.71 5.63 -2.52
CA LYS A 62 -19.66 5.78 -3.98
C LYS A 62 -20.38 4.61 -4.68
N PRO A 63 -21.71 4.60 -4.73
CA PRO A 63 -22.50 3.48 -5.28
C PRO A 63 -22.17 3.19 -6.75
N GLU A 64 -21.75 4.19 -7.52
CA GLU A 64 -21.45 4.07 -8.95
C GLU A 64 -19.98 3.71 -9.25
N ALA A 65 -19.13 3.57 -8.22
CA ALA A 65 -17.73 3.21 -8.42
C ALA A 65 -17.61 1.79 -8.99
N ALA A 66 -16.74 1.59 -9.97
CA ALA A 66 -16.35 0.27 -10.41
C ALA A 66 -15.29 -0.30 -9.44
N VAL A 67 -15.53 -1.53 -8.95
CA VAL A 67 -14.62 -2.21 -8.06
C VAL A 67 -14.12 -3.48 -8.73
N HIS A 68 -12.79 -3.63 -8.81
CA HIS A 68 -12.13 -4.77 -9.44
C HIS A 68 -11.12 -5.41 -8.48
N MET A 69 -11.19 -6.74 -8.35
CA MET A 69 -10.22 -7.49 -7.55
C MET A 69 -8.98 -7.77 -8.41
N MET A 70 -7.83 -7.28 -7.97
CA MET A 70 -6.53 -7.40 -8.62
C MET A 70 -5.64 -8.41 -7.86
N VAL A 71 -4.64 -8.98 -8.53
CA VAL A 71 -3.76 -10.01 -7.94
C VAL A 71 -2.71 -9.44 -7.00
N GLY A 72 -2.41 -8.15 -7.09
CA GLY A 72 -1.39 -7.47 -6.30
C GLY A 72 -1.20 -6.02 -6.75
N GLY A 73 -0.46 -5.23 -5.98
CA GLY A 73 -0.27 -3.78 -6.20
C GLY A 73 0.37 -3.46 -7.54
N THR A 74 1.48 -4.10 -7.90
CA THR A 74 2.15 -3.90 -9.21
C THR A 74 1.20 -4.21 -10.38
N SER A 75 0.36 -5.26 -10.27
CA SER A 75 -0.65 -5.56 -11.28
C SER A 75 -1.73 -4.47 -11.34
N ALA A 76 -2.18 -3.95 -10.19
CA ALA A 76 -3.13 -2.86 -10.13
C ALA A 76 -2.57 -1.58 -10.79
N ASN A 77 -1.33 -1.22 -10.46
CA ASN A 77 -0.64 -0.07 -11.03
C ASN A 77 -0.46 -0.23 -12.56
N MET A 78 0.12 -1.34 -13.01
CA MET A 78 0.38 -1.60 -14.44
C MET A 78 -0.91 -1.57 -15.25
N VAL A 79 -1.97 -2.25 -14.80
CA VAL A 79 -3.26 -2.31 -15.53
C VAL A 79 -3.91 -0.94 -15.58
N SER A 80 -3.96 -0.24 -14.44
CA SER A 80 -4.62 1.07 -14.33
C SER A 80 -3.90 2.13 -15.18
N LEU A 81 -2.59 2.26 -15.02
CA LEU A 81 -1.81 3.24 -15.76
C LEU A 81 -1.85 2.97 -17.27
N SER A 82 -1.77 1.68 -17.69
CA SER A 82 -1.93 1.32 -19.11
C SER A 82 -3.32 1.61 -19.64
N ALA A 83 -4.38 1.55 -18.82
CA ALA A 83 -5.76 1.81 -19.24
C ALA A 83 -6.08 3.31 -19.28
N PHE A 84 -5.47 4.11 -18.41
CA PHE A 84 -5.80 5.52 -18.23
C PHE A 84 -4.97 6.46 -19.11
N MET A 85 -3.86 5.97 -19.66
CA MET A 85 -2.92 6.75 -20.47
C MET A 85 -2.91 6.31 -21.93
N ARG A 86 -2.82 7.28 -22.83
CA ARG A 86 -2.51 7.06 -24.24
C ARG A 86 -1.01 6.87 -24.43
N PRO A 87 -0.54 6.28 -25.54
CA PRO A 87 0.88 5.96 -25.74
C PRO A 87 1.87 7.12 -25.55
N TYR A 88 1.44 8.36 -25.73
CA TYR A 88 2.26 9.57 -25.54
C TYR A 88 2.11 10.20 -24.16
N GLU A 89 1.26 9.63 -23.28
CA GLU A 89 1.00 10.19 -21.95
C GLU A 89 1.90 9.56 -20.90
N ALA A 90 2.10 10.27 -19.79
CA ALA A 90 3.01 9.94 -18.71
C ALA A 90 2.34 10.04 -17.33
N ALA A 91 2.89 9.29 -16.37
CA ALA A 91 2.57 9.43 -14.95
C ALA A 91 3.55 10.39 -14.27
N ILE A 92 3.05 11.20 -13.33
CA ILE A 92 3.85 12.00 -12.40
C ILE A 92 3.91 11.27 -11.07
N ALA A 93 5.10 11.10 -10.49
CA ALA A 93 5.29 10.46 -9.20
C ALA A 93 6.39 11.15 -8.37
N ALA A 94 6.43 10.86 -7.07
CA ALA A 94 7.59 11.19 -6.24
C ALA A 94 8.82 10.36 -6.67
N GLU A 95 10.02 10.83 -6.34
CA GLU A 95 11.26 10.09 -6.57
C GLU A 95 11.22 8.69 -5.93
N THR A 96 10.66 8.59 -4.72
CA THR A 96 10.48 7.34 -3.97
C THR A 96 9.26 6.54 -4.39
N GLY A 97 8.42 7.06 -5.31
CA GLY A 97 7.17 6.41 -5.71
C GLY A 97 7.38 4.98 -6.20
N HIS A 98 6.53 4.05 -5.76
CA HIS A 98 6.68 2.61 -6.01
C HIS A 98 6.84 2.28 -7.50
N ILE A 99 6.08 2.93 -8.38
CA ILE A 99 6.17 2.77 -9.84
C ILE A 99 7.51 3.26 -10.43
N ASN A 100 8.24 4.13 -9.70
CA ASN A 100 9.53 4.64 -10.13
C ASN A 100 10.68 3.70 -9.72
N VAL A 101 10.62 3.08 -8.54
CA VAL A 101 11.78 2.40 -7.93
C VAL A 101 11.60 0.91 -7.65
N HIS A 102 10.37 0.39 -7.53
CA HIS A 102 10.10 -0.97 -7.03
C HIS A 102 9.29 -1.86 -7.98
N GLU A 103 9.08 -1.47 -9.24
CA GLU A 103 8.26 -2.25 -10.18
C GLU A 103 9.01 -2.70 -11.45
N THR A 104 10.33 -2.63 -11.43
CA THR A 104 11.18 -3.14 -12.55
C THR A 104 10.76 -2.57 -13.91
N GLY A 105 10.34 -1.28 -13.94
CA GLY A 105 9.94 -0.60 -15.17
C GLY A 105 8.61 -1.08 -15.76
N THR A 106 7.61 -1.44 -14.95
CA THR A 106 6.29 -1.87 -15.46
C THR A 106 5.58 -0.78 -16.24
N VAL A 107 5.73 0.48 -15.82
CA VAL A 107 5.14 1.65 -16.51
C VAL A 107 5.83 1.85 -17.85
N GLU A 108 7.16 1.85 -17.87
CA GLU A 108 7.97 1.97 -19.08
C GLU A 108 7.75 0.78 -20.02
N GLY A 109 7.67 -0.42 -19.48
CA GLY A 109 7.37 -1.65 -20.23
C GLY A 109 5.97 -1.66 -20.81
N SER A 110 5.05 -0.87 -20.29
CA SER A 110 3.71 -0.66 -20.86
C SER A 110 3.66 0.48 -21.91
N GLY A 111 4.79 1.12 -22.17
CA GLY A 111 4.95 2.15 -23.20
C GLY A 111 4.79 3.59 -22.69
N HIS A 112 4.89 3.81 -21.36
CA HIS A 112 4.72 5.13 -20.76
C HIS A 112 6.00 5.56 -20.01
N LYS A 113 6.06 6.83 -19.64
CA LYS A 113 7.15 7.40 -18.86
C LYS A 113 6.67 7.77 -17.45
N VAL A 114 7.55 7.62 -16.47
CA VAL A 114 7.38 8.25 -15.16
C VAL A 114 8.14 9.58 -15.14
N CYS A 115 7.44 10.68 -14.88
CA CYS A 115 8.01 12.02 -14.68
C CYS A 115 8.09 12.28 -13.17
N ILE A 116 9.30 12.64 -12.69
CA ILE A 116 9.52 12.87 -11.27
C ILE A 116 9.13 14.31 -10.91
N ALA A 117 8.24 14.45 -9.94
CA ALA A 117 7.88 15.74 -9.35
C ALA A 117 8.67 16.01 -8.08
N ALA A 118 8.85 17.29 -7.74
CA ALA A 118 9.37 17.68 -6.45
C ALA A 118 8.49 17.08 -5.33
N SER A 119 9.15 16.46 -4.37
CA SER A 119 8.49 15.78 -3.25
C SER A 119 9.13 16.20 -1.93
N LYS A 120 8.38 16.08 -0.86
CA LYS A 120 8.85 16.25 0.51
C LYS A 120 8.35 15.08 1.35
N ASP A 121 9.26 14.47 2.08
CA ASP A 121 8.91 13.32 2.91
C ASP A 121 8.18 12.20 2.12
N GLY A 122 8.60 11.98 0.85
CA GLY A 122 7.98 11.02 -0.07
C GLY A 122 6.64 11.46 -0.68
N LYS A 123 6.12 12.62 -0.30
CA LYS A 123 4.85 13.15 -0.80
C LYS A 123 5.08 14.07 -2.00
N VAL A 124 4.34 13.85 -3.08
CA VAL A 124 4.29 14.76 -4.23
C VAL A 124 3.66 16.08 -3.79
N LEU A 125 4.28 17.19 -4.13
CA LEU A 125 3.79 18.51 -3.81
C LEU A 125 2.98 19.10 -4.98
N PRO A 126 1.92 19.90 -4.72
CA PRO A 126 1.13 20.55 -5.76
C PRO A 126 1.96 21.39 -6.74
N GLU A 127 2.95 22.14 -6.23
CA GLU A 127 3.89 22.91 -7.05
C GLU A 127 4.80 22.00 -7.90
N GLY A 128 5.16 20.81 -7.43
CA GLY A 128 5.88 19.81 -8.21
C GLY A 128 5.07 19.31 -9.40
N VAL A 129 3.78 19.05 -9.20
CA VAL A 129 2.86 18.69 -10.29
C VAL A 129 2.77 19.79 -11.33
N ARG A 130 2.57 21.05 -10.89
CA ARG A 130 2.53 22.22 -11.80
C ARG A 130 3.83 22.39 -12.58
N ALA A 131 4.97 22.24 -11.93
CA ALA A 131 6.27 22.38 -12.58
C ALA A 131 6.49 21.31 -13.66
N VAL A 132 6.12 20.03 -13.39
CA VAL A 132 6.20 18.97 -14.39
C VAL A 132 5.26 19.27 -15.57
N ALA A 133 4.00 19.65 -15.31
CA ALA A 133 3.04 19.95 -16.37
C ALA A 133 3.52 21.13 -17.23
N ALA A 134 4.04 22.20 -16.61
CA ALA A 134 4.54 23.39 -17.30
C ALA A 134 5.82 23.13 -18.12
N ALA A 135 6.61 22.12 -17.75
CA ALA A 135 7.83 21.75 -18.48
C ALA A 135 7.56 20.90 -19.75
N HIS A 136 6.35 20.36 -19.91
CA HIS A 136 5.97 19.49 -21.04
C HIS A 136 5.01 20.23 -21.97
N THR A 137 5.53 21.06 -22.85
CA THR A 137 4.80 22.10 -23.58
C THR A 137 4.49 21.82 -25.05
N ASP A 138 5.11 20.78 -25.64
CA ASP A 138 4.98 20.50 -27.07
C ASP A 138 5.00 19.00 -27.41
N GLU A 139 4.72 18.66 -28.68
CA GLU A 139 4.61 17.28 -29.17
C GLU A 139 5.92 16.49 -29.24
N HIS A 140 7.05 17.09 -28.92
CA HIS A 140 8.33 16.38 -28.76
C HIS A 140 8.49 15.75 -27.38
N MET A 141 7.61 16.09 -26.44
CA MET A 141 7.62 15.62 -25.05
C MET A 141 6.42 14.71 -24.77
N VAL A 142 6.54 13.87 -23.75
CA VAL A 142 5.38 13.15 -23.23
C VAL A 142 4.40 14.14 -22.58
N HIS A 143 3.11 13.81 -22.60
CA HIS A 143 2.07 14.62 -22.01
C HIS A 143 1.69 14.04 -20.63
N PRO A 144 1.93 14.73 -19.49
CA PRO A 144 1.51 14.28 -18.18
C PRO A 144 -0.01 14.10 -18.12
N ARG A 145 -0.45 12.95 -17.59
CA ARG A 145 -1.88 12.60 -17.50
C ARG A 145 -2.31 12.13 -16.13
N VAL A 146 -1.47 11.38 -15.43
CA VAL A 146 -1.79 10.79 -14.13
C VAL A 146 -0.83 11.34 -13.09
N VAL A 147 -1.35 11.79 -11.95
CA VAL A 147 -0.58 12.02 -10.72
C VAL A 147 -0.74 10.77 -9.87
N TYR A 148 0.36 10.05 -9.66
CA TYR A 148 0.45 8.87 -8.81
C TYR A 148 0.98 9.25 -7.44
N ILE A 149 0.25 8.86 -6.41
CA ILE A 149 0.68 8.97 -5.01
C ILE A 149 0.53 7.63 -4.31
N SER A 150 1.29 7.40 -3.24
CA SER A 150 1.09 6.25 -2.34
C SER A 150 0.56 6.71 -0.98
N GLN A 151 -0.42 5.99 -0.44
CA GLN A 151 -1.03 6.29 0.86
C GLN A 151 -1.03 5.03 1.75
N PRO A 152 -0.10 4.94 2.74
CA PRO A 152 1.01 5.86 3.03
C PRO A 152 2.09 5.80 1.94
N THR A 153 3.02 6.77 1.99
CA THR A 153 4.19 6.76 1.10
C THR A 153 5.10 5.57 1.39
N GLU A 154 6.05 5.28 0.51
CA GLU A 154 7.02 4.19 0.65
C GLU A 154 7.89 4.33 1.91
N ILE A 155 8.08 5.57 2.37
CA ILE A 155 8.79 5.87 3.62
C ILE A 155 7.86 6.07 4.81
N GLY A 156 6.61 5.63 4.72
CA GLY A 156 5.66 5.52 5.83
C GLY A 156 4.96 6.81 6.25
N THR A 157 5.13 7.92 5.55
CA THR A 157 4.40 9.17 5.82
C THR A 157 2.99 9.13 5.25
N VAL A 158 2.07 9.90 5.83
CA VAL A 158 0.66 9.91 5.49
C VAL A 158 0.26 11.26 4.91
N TYR A 159 -0.39 11.28 3.75
CA TYR A 159 -1.04 12.50 3.26
C TYR A 159 -2.21 12.85 4.17
N SER A 160 -2.23 14.09 4.66
CA SER A 160 -3.37 14.66 5.35
C SER A 160 -4.54 14.92 4.39
N LEU A 161 -5.74 15.11 4.93
CA LEU A 161 -6.91 15.51 4.15
C LEU A 161 -6.68 16.82 3.40
N GLU A 162 -5.95 17.77 4.00
CA GLU A 162 -5.61 19.07 3.40
C GLU A 162 -4.65 18.88 2.21
N GLU A 163 -3.60 18.07 2.37
CA GLU A 163 -2.66 17.75 1.28
C GLU A 163 -3.34 17.04 0.11
N LEU A 164 -4.25 16.09 0.40
CA LEU A 164 -5.04 15.40 -0.65
C LEU A 164 -5.95 16.39 -1.39
N ARG A 165 -6.60 17.31 -0.69
CA ARG A 165 -7.42 18.36 -1.30
C ARG A 165 -6.60 19.30 -2.18
N ALA A 166 -5.40 19.67 -1.73
CA ALA A 166 -4.50 20.52 -2.51
C ALA A 166 -4.06 19.81 -3.82
N LEU A 167 -3.76 18.52 -3.77
CA LEU A 167 -3.48 17.73 -4.97
C LEU A 167 -4.70 17.61 -5.89
N ARG A 168 -5.90 17.38 -5.34
CA ARG A 168 -7.13 17.31 -6.13
C ARG A 168 -7.36 18.61 -6.91
N VAL A 169 -7.23 19.76 -6.24
CA VAL A 169 -7.36 21.07 -6.88
C VAL A 169 -6.41 21.22 -8.07
N VAL A 170 -5.15 20.87 -7.91
CA VAL A 170 -4.16 20.96 -9.00
C VAL A 170 -4.50 19.99 -10.14
N CYS A 171 -4.92 18.77 -9.80
CA CYS A 171 -5.32 17.81 -10.82
C CYS A 171 -6.54 18.29 -11.61
N ASP A 172 -7.53 18.92 -10.95
CA ASP A 172 -8.71 19.48 -11.61
C ASP A 172 -8.34 20.66 -12.53
N GLU A 173 -7.49 21.57 -12.06
CA GLU A 173 -7.00 22.71 -12.85
C GLU A 173 -6.26 22.30 -14.13
N LEU A 174 -5.50 21.21 -14.06
CA LEU A 174 -4.67 20.71 -15.15
C LEU A 174 -5.33 19.58 -15.95
N GLY A 175 -6.52 19.12 -15.57
CA GLY A 175 -7.20 17.99 -16.19
C GLY A 175 -6.49 16.65 -16.00
N LEU A 176 -5.77 16.49 -14.88
CA LEU A 176 -5.02 15.28 -14.54
C LEU A 176 -5.86 14.30 -13.71
N ILE A 177 -5.54 13.03 -13.83
CA ILE A 177 -6.11 11.96 -13.02
C ILE A 177 -5.30 11.86 -11.73
N LEU A 178 -5.96 11.87 -10.56
CA LEU A 178 -5.32 11.57 -9.28
C LEU A 178 -5.53 10.09 -8.94
N TYR A 179 -4.44 9.33 -8.96
CA TYR A 179 -4.39 7.90 -8.65
C TYR A 179 -3.65 7.66 -7.34
N ALA A 180 -4.26 6.91 -6.42
CA ALA A 180 -3.63 6.58 -5.14
C ALA A 180 -3.36 5.06 -5.00
N ASP A 181 -2.09 4.73 -4.85
CA ASP A 181 -1.61 3.42 -4.43
C ASP A 181 -1.90 3.25 -2.94
N GLY A 182 -2.77 2.30 -2.63
CA GLY A 182 -3.20 2.01 -1.27
C GLY A 182 -2.67 0.68 -0.73
N ALA A 183 -1.45 0.26 -1.12
CA ALA A 183 -0.87 -1.01 -0.69
C ALA A 183 -0.90 -1.23 0.83
N ARG A 184 -0.80 -0.15 1.62
CA ARG A 184 -0.95 -0.13 3.07
C ARG A 184 -2.04 0.85 3.53
N LEU A 185 -3.10 1.03 2.75
CA LEU A 185 -4.15 2.01 3.01
C LEU A 185 -4.76 1.87 4.41
N GLY A 186 -4.97 0.65 4.89
CA GLY A 186 -5.45 0.39 6.24
C GLY A 186 -4.56 1.04 7.31
N SER A 187 -3.24 0.87 7.19
CA SER A 187 -2.26 1.48 8.09
C SER A 187 -2.30 3.01 8.02
N ALA A 188 -2.37 3.60 6.81
CA ALA A 188 -2.46 5.05 6.66
C ALA A 188 -3.73 5.64 7.30
N LEU A 189 -4.89 5.02 7.05
CA LEU A 189 -6.19 5.52 7.56
C LEU A 189 -6.40 5.30 9.06
N THR A 190 -5.56 4.47 9.70
CA THR A 190 -5.60 4.20 11.15
C THR A 190 -4.39 4.73 11.91
N ALA A 191 -3.48 5.40 11.22
CA ALA A 191 -2.34 6.08 11.85
C ALA A 191 -2.81 7.20 12.79
N SER A 192 -2.03 7.50 13.84
CA SER A 192 -2.41 8.53 14.83
C SER A 192 -2.50 9.94 14.23
N GLU A 193 -1.80 10.20 13.12
CA GLU A 193 -1.85 11.47 12.38
C GLU A 193 -2.89 11.48 11.24
N ALA A 194 -3.61 10.38 11.01
CA ALA A 194 -4.58 10.28 9.94
C ALA A 194 -5.72 11.29 10.11
N THR A 195 -5.95 12.09 9.09
CA THR A 195 -7.07 13.04 9.03
C THR A 195 -8.03 12.74 7.90
N ALA A 196 -7.63 11.86 6.95
CA ALA A 196 -8.45 11.40 5.86
C ALA A 196 -9.10 10.04 6.20
N THR A 197 -10.29 9.83 5.68
CA THR A 197 -11.06 8.58 5.77
C THR A 197 -11.09 7.87 4.42
N LEU A 198 -11.61 6.63 4.39
CA LEU A 198 -11.84 5.91 3.13
C LEU A 198 -12.82 6.68 2.21
N ARG A 199 -13.78 7.39 2.78
CA ARG A 199 -14.70 8.26 2.01
C ARG A 199 -13.99 9.45 1.40
N ASP A 200 -13.05 10.07 2.13
CA ASP A 200 -12.24 11.16 1.60
C ASP A 200 -11.33 10.68 0.47
N MET A 201 -10.74 9.48 0.58
CA MET A 201 -9.99 8.88 -0.52
C MET A 201 -10.87 8.74 -1.78
N ALA A 202 -12.08 8.22 -1.63
CA ALA A 202 -13.03 8.06 -2.74
C ALA A 202 -13.59 9.40 -3.25
N GLU A 203 -13.58 10.47 -2.46
CA GLU A 203 -14.02 11.80 -2.90
C GLU A 203 -12.94 12.53 -3.68
N LEU A 204 -11.68 12.37 -3.27
CA LEU A 204 -10.57 13.19 -3.75
C LEU A 204 -9.73 12.52 -4.85
N THR A 205 -9.90 11.20 -5.07
CA THR A 205 -9.15 10.49 -6.12
C THR A 205 -10.08 10.04 -7.26
N ASP A 206 -9.54 9.96 -8.46
CA ASP A 206 -10.23 9.35 -9.61
C ASP A 206 -10.24 7.83 -9.54
N CYS A 207 -9.17 7.28 -8.97
CA CYS A 207 -8.96 5.86 -8.77
C CYS A 207 -7.99 5.63 -7.60
N PHE A 208 -8.25 4.60 -6.81
CA PHE A 208 -7.32 4.14 -5.78
C PHE A 208 -7.52 2.64 -5.56
N TYR A 209 -6.62 2.00 -4.81
CA TYR A 209 -6.91 0.64 -4.38
C TYR A 209 -6.77 0.45 -2.87
N ILE A 210 -7.53 -0.51 -2.35
CA ILE A 210 -7.50 -0.96 -0.96
C ILE A 210 -6.59 -2.19 -0.94
N GLY A 211 -5.41 -2.05 -0.34
CA GLY A 211 -4.41 -3.09 -0.26
C GLY A 211 -4.81 -4.21 0.68
N GLY A 212 -4.93 -5.44 0.18
CA GLY A 212 -5.24 -6.61 0.99
C GLY A 212 -4.01 -7.45 1.33
N THR A 213 -3.08 -7.59 0.38
CA THR A 213 -1.87 -8.43 0.52
C THR A 213 -1.08 -8.14 1.79
N LYS A 214 -0.92 -6.87 2.15
CA LYS A 214 -0.16 -6.43 3.32
C LYS A 214 -1.01 -6.24 4.57
N ASN A 215 -2.29 -6.58 4.51
CA ASN A 215 -3.23 -6.37 5.62
C ASN A 215 -4.16 -7.59 5.82
N GLY A 216 -3.56 -8.75 5.99
CA GLY A 216 -4.24 -9.96 6.44
C GLY A 216 -4.89 -10.83 5.36
N LEU A 217 -4.76 -10.51 4.06
CA LEU A 217 -5.14 -11.38 2.97
C LEU A 217 -3.93 -12.17 2.46
N TYR A 218 -4.15 -13.33 1.83
CA TYR A 218 -3.06 -14.05 1.16
C TYR A 218 -2.48 -13.25 -0.01
N PHE A 219 -3.33 -12.56 -0.73
CA PHE A 219 -2.99 -11.71 -1.88
C PHE A 219 -4.21 -10.90 -2.29
N GLY A 220 -4.01 -9.89 -3.10
CA GLY A 220 -5.07 -9.16 -3.77
C GLY A 220 -5.29 -7.76 -3.25
N GLU A 221 -5.72 -6.93 -4.20
CA GLU A 221 -6.04 -5.52 -3.99
C GLU A 221 -7.43 -5.25 -4.56
N ALA A 222 -8.24 -4.44 -3.88
CA ALA A 222 -9.51 -3.98 -4.42
C ALA A 222 -9.32 -2.60 -5.06
N LEU A 223 -9.26 -2.58 -6.39
CA LEU A 223 -9.16 -1.36 -7.17
C LEU A 223 -10.53 -0.70 -7.26
N VAL A 224 -10.61 0.57 -6.87
CA VAL A 224 -11.83 1.38 -6.86
C VAL A 224 -11.68 2.50 -7.88
N ILE A 225 -12.42 2.43 -8.99
CA ILE A 225 -12.45 3.47 -10.04
C ILE A 225 -13.67 4.33 -9.79
N VAL A 226 -13.47 5.51 -9.25
CA VAL A 226 -14.54 6.47 -8.91
C VAL A 226 -14.95 7.28 -10.13
N ASN A 227 -13.96 7.74 -10.91
CA ASN A 227 -14.24 8.53 -12.11
C ASN A 227 -14.89 7.65 -13.21
N PRO A 228 -16.15 7.93 -13.61
CA PRO A 228 -16.88 7.10 -14.58
C PRO A 228 -16.22 7.08 -15.98
N ALA A 229 -15.47 8.11 -16.33
CA ALA A 229 -14.75 8.16 -17.61
C ALA A 229 -13.64 7.10 -17.74
N LEU A 230 -13.16 6.56 -16.62
CA LEU A 230 -12.09 5.56 -16.56
C LEU A 230 -12.61 4.12 -16.46
N GLN A 231 -13.93 3.91 -16.30
CA GLN A 231 -14.52 2.59 -16.06
C GLN A 231 -14.73 1.77 -17.33
N LYS A 232 -14.93 2.47 -18.46
CA LYS A 232 -15.28 1.81 -19.72
C LYS A 232 -14.20 0.82 -20.14
N ASP A 233 -14.63 -0.40 -20.49
CA ASP A 233 -13.78 -1.48 -21.01
C ASP A 233 -12.60 -1.91 -20.11
N PHE A 234 -12.57 -1.47 -18.84
CA PHE A 234 -11.44 -1.74 -17.93
C PHE A 234 -11.18 -3.24 -17.72
N ARG A 235 -12.23 -4.08 -17.72
CA ARG A 235 -12.06 -5.54 -17.61
C ARG A 235 -11.29 -6.16 -18.78
N PHE A 236 -11.35 -5.56 -19.98
CA PHE A 236 -10.52 -5.99 -21.11
C PHE A 236 -9.04 -5.71 -20.84
N MET A 237 -8.72 -4.58 -20.20
CA MET A 237 -7.35 -4.25 -19.78
C MET A 237 -6.83 -5.21 -18.73
N ILE A 238 -7.64 -5.56 -17.72
CA ILE A 238 -7.28 -6.58 -16.73
C ILE A 238 -6.94 -7.89 -17.43
N LYS A 239 -7.79 -8.35 -18.38
CA LYS A 239 -7.56 -9.61 -19.10
C LYS A 239 -6.34 -9.54 -20.00
N ASN A 240 -6.18 -8.44 -20.74
CA ASN A 240 -5.07 -8.22 -21.67
C ASN A 240 -3.69 -8.26 -20.95
N ARG A 241 -3.62 -7.65 -19.76
CA ARG A 241 -2.39 -7.60 -18.94
C ARG A 241 -2.20 -8.83 -18.03
N GLY A 242 -3.01 -9.87 -18.18
CA GLY A 242 -2.89 -11.12 -17.41
C GLY A 242 -3.35 -11.02 -15.95
N GLY A 243 -3.97 -9.91 -15.53
CA GLY A 243 -4.41 -9.68 -14.15
C GLY A 243 -5.71 -10.37 -13.74
N MET A 244 -6.35 -11.14 -14.64
CA MET A 244 -7.65 -11.77 -14.39
C MET A 244 -7.49 -13.23 -13.98
N ILE A 245 -7.83 -13.52 -12.71
CA ILE A 245 -7.71 -14.86 -12.12
C ILE A 245 -8.94 -15.70 -12.42
N ALA A 246 -8.76 -16.94 -12.91
CA ALA A 246 -9.87 -17.86 -13.17
C ALA A 246 -10.69 -18.17 -11.90
N LYS A 247 -10.02 -18.41 -10.76
CA LYS A 247 -10.65 -18.57 -9.44
C LYS A 247 -10.76 -17.22 -8.70
N GLY A 248 -11.24 -16.17 -9.39
CA GLY A 248 -11.29 -14.79 -8.87
C GLY A 248 -12.14 -14.62 -7.61
N ARG A 249 -13.06 -15.56 -7.34
CA ARG A 249 -13.82 -15.60 -6.08
C ARG A 249 -12.92 -15.54 -4.83
N LEU A 250 -11.67 -16.02 -4.90
CA LEU A 250 -10.76 -16.01 -3.76
C LEU A 250 -10.56 -14.59 -3.21
N CYS A 251 -10.31 -13.62 -4.09
CA CYS A 251 -10.20 -12.22 -3.68
C CYS A 251 -11.51 -11.71 -3.06
N GLY A 252 -12.67 -12.01 -3.67
CA GLY A 252 -13.98 -11.63 -3.14
C GLY A 252 -14.24 -12.17 -1.74
N VAL A 253 -13.98 -13.47 -1.51
CA VAL A 253 -14.12 -14.12 -0.20
C VAL A 253 -13.19 -13.50 0.84
N MET A 254 -11.93 -13.23 0.47
CA MET A 254 -10.93 -12.65 1.36
C MET A 254 -11.30 -11.20 1.76
N PHE A 255 -11.66 -10.35 0.78
CA PHE A 255 -12.09 -8.97 1.08
C PHE A 255 -13.37 -8.92 1.88
N LEU A 256 -14.34 -9.80 1.59
CA LEU A 256 -15.57 -9.88 2.36
C LEU A 256 -15.26 -10.25 3.82
N ALA A 257 -14.39 -11.24 4.07
CA ALA A 257 -13.95 -11.63 5.41
C ALA A 257 -13.29 -10.48 6.18
N ALA A 258 -12.46 -9.68 5.48
CA ALA A 258 -11.73 -8.56 6.09
C ALA A 258 -12.64 -7.36 6.41
N LEU A 259 -13.64 -7.11 5.56
CA LEU A 259 -14.43 -5.86 5.62
C LEU A 259 -15.76 -5.99 6.37
N GLU A 260 -16.32 -7.20 6.51
CA GLU A 260 -17.66 -7.42 7.12
C GLU A 260 -17.76 -6.89 8.54
N ASN A 261 -16.74 -7.03 9.38
CA ASN A 261 -16.74 -6.58 10.78
C ASN A 261 -15.63 -5.58 11.06
N ASP A 262 -15.26 -4.75 10.07
CA ASP A 262 -14.17 -3.78 10.14
C ASP A 262 -12.79 -4.38 10.49
N GLY A 263 -12.64 -5.69 10.38
CA GLY A 263 -11.39 -6.40 10.65
C GLY A 263 -10.20 -5.80 9.89
N TYR A 264 -10.40 -5.38 8.64
CA TYR A 264 -9.39 -4.69 7.84
C TYR A 264 -8.72 -3.51 8.57
N PHE A 265 -9.53 -2.66 9.23
CA PHE A 265 -9.03 -1.50 9.97
C PHE A 265 -8.51 -1.89 11.37
N GLU A 266 -9.08 -2.91 12.00
CA GLU A 266 -8.61 -3.41 13.30
C GLU A 266 -7.21 -4.03 13.16
N TRP A 267 -6.98 -4.84 12.12
CA TRP A 267 -5.68 -5.44 11.85
C TRP A 267 -4.61 -4.39 11.55
N ALA A 268 -4.98 -3.34 10.81
CA ALA A 268 -4.08 -2.23 10.55
C ALA A 268 -3.76 -1.40 11.81
N ARG A 269 -4.76 -1.15 12.68
CA ARG A 269 -4.54 -0.49 14.00
C ARG A 269 -3.59 -1.33 14.87
N HIS A 270 -3.77 -2.65 14.88
CA HIS A 270 -2.86 -3.55 15.58
C HIS A 270 -1.44 -3.42 15.05
N ALA A 271 -1.23 -3.48 13.75
CA ALA A 271 0.10 -3.31 13.15
C ALA A 271 0.74 -1.97 13.53
N ASN A 272 -0.02 -0.86 13.45
CA ASN A 272 0.46 0.46 13.88
C ASN A 272 0.82 0.49 15.37
N ALA A 273 0.00 -0.11 16.24
CA ALA A 273 0.26 -0.17 17.68
C ALA A 273 1.54 -0.96 18.00
N MET A 274 1.82 -2.05 17.28
CA MET A 274 3.09 -2.79 17.43
C MET A 274 4.30 -1.95 17.01
N ALA A 275 4.15 -1.15 15.95
CA ALA A 275 5.18 -0.21 15.54
C ALA A 275 5.40 0.93 16.57
N ASP A 276 4.34 1.37 17.25
CA ASP A 276 4.44 2.37 18.34
C ASP A 276 5.26 1.85 19.53
N ILE A 277 5.15 0.57 19.87
CA ILE A 277 5.97 -0.07 20.90
C ILE A 277 7.47 0.00 20.53
N ILE A 278 7.79 -0.29 19.26
CA ILE A 278 9.16 -0.23 18.77
C ILE A 278 9.68 1.22 18.80
N ARG A 279 8.88 2.19 18.35
CA ARG A 279 9.22 3.63 18.41
C ARG A 279 9.50 4.10 19.84
N ALA A 280 8.71 3.65 20.79
CA ALA A 280 8.93 3.97 22.20
C ALA A 280 10.26 3.40 22.74
N GLY A 281 10.67 2.20 22.31
CA GLY A 281 11.99 1.64 22.62
C GLY A 281 13.12 2.46 22.01
N MET A 282 12.99 2.86 20.75
CA MET A 282 13.95 3.75 20.08
C MET A 282 14.12 5.10 20.81
N GLU A 283 13.00 5.72 21.21
CA GLU A 283 13.03 6.99 21.95
C GLU A 283 13.79 6.87 23.25
N LYS A 284 13.56 5.80 24.03
CA LYS A 284 14.27 5.54 25.28
C LYS A 284 15.78 5.26 25.08
N GLY A 285 16.13 4.52 24.01
CA GLY A 285 17.52 4.25 23.64
C GLY A 285 18.23 5.44 22.96
N GLY A 286 17.50 6.52 22.67
CA GLY A 286 18.04 7.67 21.96
C GLY A 286 18.35 7.39 20.48
N VAL A 287 17.76 6.35 19.89
CA VAL A 287 17.97 5.96 18.49
C VAL A 287 17.20 6.92 17.57
N PRO A 288 17.90 7.67 16.68
CA PRO A 288 17.24 8.60 15.79
C PRO A 288 16.37 7.89 14.74
N GLN A 289 15.35 8.58 14.26
CA GLN A 289 14.55 8.14 13.12
C GLN A 289 15.02 8.84 11.84
N TYR A 290 15.20 8.09 10.76
CA TYR A 290 15.45 8.62 9.41
C TYR A 290 14.31 9.52 8.98
N ILE A 291 13.07 9.08 9.23
CA ILE A 291 11.84 9.86 9.05
C ILE A 291 10.85 9.48 10.15
N LYS A 292 10.10 10.46 10.63
CA LYS A 292 9.02 10.22 11.61
C LYS A 292 7.82 9.63 10.90
N THR A 293 7.32 8.52 11.42
CA THR A 293 6.14 7.81 10.91
C THR A 293 5.18 7.47 12.03
N THR A 294 3.91 7.27 11.69
CA THR A 294 2.86 6.79 12.59
C THR A 294 2.17 5.54 12.05
N THR A 295 2.69 5.01 10.94
CA THR A 295 2.23 3.78 10.28
C THR A 295 2.98 2.55 10.81
N ASN A 296 2.72 1.40 10.20
CA ASN A 296 3.38 0.13 10.53
C ASN A 296 4.85 0.04 10.07
N GLN A 297 5.41 1.09 9.49
CA GLN A 297 6.81 1.15 9.07
C GLN A 297 7.61 2.07 10.00
N VAL A 298 8.77 1.61 10.46
CA VAL A 298 9.66 2.32 11.38
C VAL A 298 11.06 2.34 10.80
N PHE A 299 11.71 3.51 10.79
CA PHE A 299 13.00 3.73 10.11
C PHE A 299 14.06 4.24 11.09
N PRO A 300 14.71 3.37 11.91
CA PRO A 300 15.81 3.78 12.75
C PRO A 300 17.08 4.08 11.95
N VAL A 301 17.86 5.05 12.46
CA VAL A 301 19.24 5.29 12.01
C VAL A 301 20.18 4.70 13.04
N ILE A 302 21.02 3.78 12.61
CA ILE A 302 21.98 3.06 13.46
C ILE A 302 23.36 3.03 12.80
N THR A 303 24.39 2.70 13.57
CA THR A 303 25.73 2.51 13.00
C THR A 303 25.82 1.20 12.21
N ARG A 304 26.75 1.12 11.25
CA ARG A 304 27.03 -0.12 10.50
C ARG A 304 27.44 -1.30 11.41
N GLU A 305 28.03 -1.01 12.58
CA GLU A 305 28.37 -2.03 13.56
C GLU A 305 27.12 -2.54 14.29
N GLN A 306 26.23 -1.62 14.72
CA GLN A 306 24.93 -1.98 15.31
C GLN A 306 24.06 -2.77 14.32
N GLU A 307 24.07 -2.42 13.03
CA GLU A 307 23.34 -3.16 11.99
C GLU A 307 23.79 -4.63 11.94
N LYS A 308 25.11 -4.89 11.95
CA LYS A 308 25.64 -6.26 11.96
C LYS A 308 25.23 -7.05 13.20
N MET A 309 25.32 -6.43 14.39
CA MET A 309 24.90 -7.07 15.64
C MET A 309 23.39 -7.35 15.66
N LEU A 310 22.60 -6.40 15.18
CA LEU A 310 21.15 -6.54 15.11
C LEU A 310 20.72 -7.66 14.14
N ALA A 311 21.39 -7.80 13.01
CA ALA A 311 21.13 -8.83 12.01
C ALA A 311 21.35 -10.27 12.53
N GLU A 312 22.05 -10.47 13.64
CA GLU A 312 22.15 -11.77 14.28
C GLU A 312 20.86 -12.23 14.95
N LYS A 313 20.00 -11.28 15.36
CA LYS A 313 18.82 -11.52 16.20
C LYS A 313 17.50 -11.14 15.52
N VAL A 314 17.54 -10.24 14.54
CA VAL A 314 16.36 -9.63 13.92
C VAL A 314 16.47 -9.67 12.40
N GLU A 315 15.38 -10.04 11.73
CA GLU A 315 15.19 -9.88 10.29
C GLU A 315 14.59 -8.50 10.02
N PHE A 316 15.29 -7.67 9.25
CA PHE A 316 14.88 -6.32 8.85
C PHE A 316 15.35 -6.03 7.44
N GLU A 317 15.02 -4.85 6.91
CA GLU A 317 15.50 -4.39 5.61
C GLU A 317 16.52 -3.27 5.78
N HIS A 318 17.66 -3.41 5.08
CA HIS A 318 18.59 -2.29 4.89
C HIS A 318 17.93 -1.27 3.96
N TRP A 319 17.72 -0.05 4.44
CA TRP A 319 17.00 0.97 3.67
C TRP A 319 17.95 1.84 2.84
N GLY A 320 19.07 2.24 3.41
CA GLY A 320 20.08 3.02 2.71
C GLY A 320 21.12 3.63 3.63
N ASP A 321 22.18 4.12 3.01
CA ASP A 321 23.27 4.82 3.69
C ASP A 321 22.84 6.25 4.07
N VAL A 322 23.09 6.63 5.32
CA VAL A 322 22.88 8.00 5.82
C VAL A 322 24.17 8.80 5.72
N ASP A 323 25.28 8.19 6.14
CA ASP A 323 26.64 8.71 6.02
C ASP A 323 27.66 7.54 6.02
N ASP A 324 28.95 7.84 6.09
CA ASP A 324 30.02 6.83 6.08
C ASP A 324 29.91 5.83 7.24
N THR A 325 29.26 6.20 8.35
CA THR A 325 29.19 5.43 9.60
C THR A 325 27.80 4.94 9.95
N HIS A 326 26.76 5.59 9.42
CA HIS A 326 25.38 5.30 9.76
C HIS A 326 24.56 4.85 8.57
N VAL A 327 23.59 3.99 8.85
CA VAL A 327 22.60 3.48 7.89
C VAL A 327 21.19 3.68 8.43
N ALA A 328 20.25 3.87 7.55
CA ALA A 328 18.85 3.70 7.85
C ALA A 328 18.45 2.25 7.58
N ILE A 329 17.72 1.64 8.50
CA ILE A 329 17.09 0.34 8.32
C ILE A 329 15.58 0.50 8.43
N ARG A 330 14.82 -0.52 7.98
CA ARG A 330 13.36 -0.50 8.10
C ARG A 330 12.88 -1.72 8.87
N PHE A 331 12.07 -1.47 9.90
CA PHE A 331 11.18 -2.46 10.49
C PHE A 331 9.77 -2.30 9.97
N VAL A 332 9.08 -3.40 9.75
CA VAL A 332 7.67 -3.44 9.34
C VAL A 332 6.93 -4.40 10.27
N THR A 333 5.87 -3.91 10.87
CA THR A 333 4.93 -4.72 11.66
C THR A 333 3.73 -5.12 10.81
N SER A 334 3.05 -6.19 11.18
CA SER A 334 1.89 -6.72 10.47
C SER A 334 0.74 -7.04 11.43
N TRP A 335 -0.37 -7.50 10.88
CA TRP A 335 -1.49 -8.05 11.63
C TRP A 335 -1.10 -9.23 12.54
N ALA A 336 -0.02 -9.93 12.21
CA ALA A 336 0.46 -11.12 12.94
C ALA A 336 1.60 -10.80 13.94
N THR A 337 2.15 -9.57 13.92
CA THR A 337 3.17 -9.16 14.88
C THR A 337 2.62 -9.23 16.30
N THR A 338 3.27 -10.03 17.17
CA THR A 338 2.85 -10.14 18.56
C THR A 338 3.37 -8.97 19.40
N GLU A 339 2.67 -8.64 20.47
CA GLU A 339 3.14 -7.64 21.42
C GLU A 339 4.45 -8.08 22.09
N GLU A 340 4.65 -9.39 22.30
CA GLU A 340 5.87 -9.97 22.84
C GLU A 340 7.06 -9.67 21.92
N ASP A 341 6.93 -9.94 20.62
CA ASP A 341 8.00 -9.69 19.64
C ASP A 341 8.29 -8.18 19.50
N ALA A 342 7.24 -7.34 19.48
CA ALA A 342 7.38 -5.89 19.43
C ALA A 342 8.12 -5.35 20.67
N ARG A 343 7.80 -5.84 21.89
CA ARG A 343 8.49 -5.47 23.13
C ARG A 343 9.91 -6.01 23.16
N ALA A 344 10.16 -7.22 22.67
CA ALA A 344 11.50 -7.77 22.57
C ALA A 344 12.40 -6.88 21.67
N LEU A 345 11.88 -6.49 20.48
CA LEU A 345 12.61 -5.56 19.61
C LEU A 345 12.78 -4.18 20.26
N ALA A 346 11.74 -3.65 20.93
CA ALA A 346 11.84 -2.38 21.64
C ALA A 346 12.95 -2.41 22.70
N GLY A 347 13.09 -3.52 23.46
CA GLY A 347 14.18 -3.71 24.43
C GLY A 347 15.57 -3.75 23.78
N VAL A 348 15.69 -4.34 22.58
CA VAL A 348 16.94 -4.30 21.81
C VAL A 348 17.25 -2.86 21.38
N MET A 349 16.26 -2.10 20.91
CA MET A 349 16.45 -0.70 20.49
C MET A 349 16.78 0.23 21.67
N GLU A 350 16.25 -0.05 22.86
CA GLU A 350 16.57 0.69 24.11
C GLU A 350 18.03 0.46 24.56
N ALA A 351 18.62 -0.68 24.19
CA ALA A 351 19.97 -1.08 24.58
C ALA A 351 21.06 -0.71 23.55
N LEU A 352 20.70 -0.18 22.37
CA LEU A 352 21.65 0.24 21.34
C LEU A 352 22.33 1.56 21.69
#